data_2cd21b41b9f32f987ee49054835d8d8a
#
_entry.id   2cd21b41b9f32f987ee49054835d8d8a
#
_cell.length_a   1.000
_cell.length_b   1.000
_cell.length_c   1.000
_cell.angle_alpha   90.00
_cell.angle_beta   90.00
_cell.angle_gamma   90.00
#
_symmetry.space_group_name_H-M   'P 1'
#
loop_
_entity.id
_entity.type
_entity.pdbx_description
1 polymer ?
#
loop_
_entity_poly.entity_id
_entity_poly.type
_entity_poly.pdbx_seq_one_letter_code
_entity_poly.pdbx_strand_id
1 'polypeptide(L)'
;MKNKIQINNLKDTAKKAIDSTHATASSIASYTKNKINDTQQSVVKVIDVNGNGQVDIEDFIILGLKTPGIRIQREDFLRAEFMKKFPKDTIEKAIASTPAQSGIPIEDINEIADQVIQYERNCVSGISAALGVPGGFSMVATIPTDIVQYYGYMLRAAQKLMYL
;
A
#
# COMPACT_ATOMS: atom_id res chain seq x y z
N MET A 1 -43.02 -54.90 -15.05
CA MET A 1 -43.12 -54.01 -13.87
C MET A 1 -41.79 -53.69 -13.19
N LYS A 2 -40.83 -54.60 -13.06
CA LYS A 2 -39.52 -54.37 -12.36
C LYS A 2 -38.68 -53.22 -12.95
N ASN A 3 -38.60 -53.06 -14.30
CA ASN A 3 -37.80 -52.01 -14.93
C ASN A 3 -38.27 -50.58 -14.64
N LYS A 4 -39.57 -50.36 -14.47
CA LYS A 4 -40.11 -49.01 -14.22
C LYS A 4 -39.79 -48.51 -12.80
N ILE A 5 -39.72 -49.40 -11.84
CA ILE A 5 -39.34 -49.10 -10.44
C ILE A 5 -37.85 -48.79 -10.32
N GLN A 6 -36.98 -49.50 -11.04
CA GLN A 6 -35.55 -49.21 -11.05
C GLN A 6 -35.22 -47.85 -11.70
N ILE A 7 -35.91 -47.46 -12.79
CA ILE A 7 -35.73 -46.17 -13.44
C ILE A 7 -36.17 -45.02 -12.55
N ASN A 8 -37.27 -45.18 -11.80
CA ASN A 8 -37.73 -44.16 -10.86
C ASN A 8 -36.73 -43.99 -9.67
N ASN A 9 -36.24 -45.08 -9.10
CA ASN A 9 -35.22 -45.00 -8.05
C ASN A 9 -33.92 -44.32 -8.51
N LEU A 10 -33.48 -44.58 -9.76
CA LEU A 10 -32.33 -43.91 -10.35
C LEU A 10 -32.56 -42.42 -10.53
N LYS A 11 -33.77 -42.01 -10.99
CA LYS A 11 -34.13 -40.60 -11.13
C LYS A 11 -34.19 -39.86 -9.78
N ASP A 12 -34.73 -40.49 -8.76
CA ASP A 12 -34.80 -39.91 -7.43
C ASP A 12 -33.40 -39.77 -6.76
N THR A 13 -32.53 -40.77 -6.99
CA THR A 13 -31.14 -40.71 -6.53
C THR A 13 -30.35 -39.61 -7.26
N ALA A 14 -30.50 -39.50 -8.57
CA ALA A 14 -29.86 -38.45 -9.36
C ALA A 14 -30.37 -37.07 -8.94
N LYS A 15 -31.66 -36.90 -8.71
CA LYS A 15 -32.24 -35.64 -8.25
C LYS A 15 -31.71 -35.25 -6.87
N LYS A 16 -31.64 -36.17 -5.92
CA LYS A 16 -31.08 -35.92 -4.58
C LYS A 16 -29.61 -35.53 -4.65
N ALA A 17 -28.83 -36.14 -5.54
CA ALA A 17 -27.42 -35.78 -5.75
C ALA A 17 -27.26 -34.37 -6.33
N ILE A 18 -28.10 -33.99 -7.31
CA ILE A 18 -28.11 -32.64 -7.90
C ILE A 18 -28.50 -31.60 -6.85
N ASP A 19 -29.57 -31.85 -6.11
CA ASP A 19 -30.05 -30.92 -5.06
C ASP A 19 -29.00 -30.73 -3.95
N SER A 20 -28.32 -31.81 -3.55
CA SER A 20 -27.19 -31.76 -2.60
C SER A 20 -26.01 -30.93 -3.13
N THR A 21 -25.68 -31.10 -4.41
CA THR A 21 -24.60 -30.34 -5.04
C THR A 21 -24.93 -28.84 -5.13
N HIS A 22 -26.19 -28.52 -5.48
CA HIS A 22 -26.67 -27.13 -5.51
C HIS A 22 -26.66 -26.48 -4.13
N ALA A 23 -27.09 -27.20 -3.08
CA ALA A 23 -27.05 -26.72 -1.71
C ALA A 23 -25.64 -26.44 -1.24
N THR A 24 -24.68 -27.33 -1.55
CA THR A 24 -23.26 -27.15 -1.23
C THR A 24 -22.65 -25.97 -1.97
N ALA A 25 -22.91 -25.82 -3.27
CA ALA A 25 -22.44 -24.70 -4.06
C ALA A 25 -22.97 -23.36 -3.54
N SER A 26 -24.25 -23.30 -3.18
CA SER A 26 -24.88 -22.10 -2.59
C SER A 26 -24.27 -21.73 -1.23
N SER A 27 -23.97 -22.73 -0.39
CA SER A 27 -23.33 -22.52 0.92
C SER A 27 -21.90 -22.02 0.78
N ILE A 28 -21.14 -22.54 -0.19
CA ILE A 28 -19.78 -22.07 -0.49
C ILE A 28 -19.83 -20.63 -1.01
N ALA A 29 -20.74 -20.32 -1.91
CA ALA A 29 -20.89 -18.98 -2.47
C ALA A 29 -21.26 -17.94 -1.40
N SER A 30 -22.18 -18.26 -0.49
CA SER A 30 -22.56 -17.38 0.61
C SER A 30 -21.42 -17.19 1.63
N TYR A 31 -20.72 -18.27 1.98
CA TYR A 31 -19.53 -18.19 2.86
C TYR A 31 -18.44 -17.31 2.26
N THR A 32 -18.13 -17.50 0.97
CA THR A 32 -17.11 -16.70 0.27
C THR A 32 -17.51 -15.23 0.22
N LYS A 33 -18.78 -14.94 -0.11
CA LYS A 33 -19.30 -13.56 -0.15
C LYS A 33 -19.23 -12.88 1.21
N ASN A 34 -19.62 -13.56 2.28
CA ASN A 34 -19.55 -13.02 3.65
C ASN A 34 -18.11 -12.76 4.05
N LYS A 35 -17.19 -13.70 3.78
CA LYS A 35 -15.78 -13.54 4.09
C LYS A 35 -15.11 -12.39 3.31
N ILE A 36 -15.51 -12.17 2.06
CA ILE A 36 -15.03 -11.01 1.27
C ILE A 36 -15.55 -9.70 1.89
N ASN A 37 -16.83 -9.65 2.26
CA ASN A 37 -17.42 -8.46 2.88
C ASN A 37 -16.77 -8.15 4.25
N ASP A 38 -16.54 -9.14 5.08
CA ASP A 38 -15.87 -8.99 6.38
C ASP A 38 -14.43 -8.48 6.20
N THR A 39 -13.75 -8.97 5.17
CA THR A 39 -12.39 -8.53 4.85
C THR A 39 -12.37 -7.09 4.34
N GLN A 40 -13.31 -6.71 3.45
CA GLN A 40 -13.43 -5.34 2.96
C GLN A 40 -13.74 -4.35 4.10
N GLN A 41 -14.68 -4.68 5.00
CA GLN A 41 -14.98 -3.86 6.15
C GLN A 41 -13.80 -3.74 7.12
N SER A 42 -13.02 -4.80 7.28
CA SER A 42 -11.81 -4.78 8.11
C SER A 42 -10.73 -3.89 7.51
N VAL A 43 -10.55 -3.92 6.18
CA VAL A 43 -9.61 -3.05 5.46
C VAL A 43 -10.02 -1.59 5.58
N VAL A 44 -11.30 -1.27 5.35
CA VAL A 44 -11.81 0.10 5.50
C VAL A 44 -11.56 0.62 6.92
N LYS A 45 -11.87 -0.16 7.96
CA LYS A 45 -11.63 0.24 9.36
C LYS A 45 -10.17 0.50 9.70
N VAL A 46 -9.23 -0.15 9.01
CA VAL A 46 -7.79 0.06 9.24
C VAL A 46 -7.28 1.30 8.53
N ILE A 47 -7.82 1.61 7.34
CA ILE A 47 -7.37 2.71 6.50
C ILE A 47 -8.14 4.00 6.79
N ASP A 48 -9.44 3.95 7.06
CA ASP A 48 -10.28 5.10 7.45
C ASP A 48 -9.85 5.61 8.84
N VAL A 49 -8.83 6.45 8.85
CA VAL A 49 -8.21 6.98 10.08
C VAL A 49 -8.95 8.19 10.62
N ASN A 50 -9.65 8.92 9.76
CA ASN A 50 -10.46 10.07 10.12
C ASN A 50 -11.89 9.69 10.55
N GLY A 51 -12.31 8.42 10.29
CA GLY A 51 -13.59 7.88 10.76
C GLY A 51 -14.80 8.39 9.98
N ASN A 52 -14.62 8.89 8.75
CA ASN A 52 -15.70 9.40 7.92
C ASN A 52 -16.49 8.30 7.16
N GLY A 53 -16.03 7.05 7.26
CA GLY A 53 -16.62 5.88 6.59
C GLY A 53 -16.20 5.69 5.14
N GLN A 54 -15.28 6.52 4.64
CA GLN A 54 -14.71 6.44 3.29
C GLN A 54 -13.19 6.33 3.38
N VAL A 55 -12.58 5.70 2.39
CA VAL A 55 -11.12 5.65 2.27
C VAL A 55 -10.73 6.65 1.19
N ASP A 56 -10.07 7.72 1.60
CA ASP A 56 -9.65 8.80 0.72
C ASP A 56 -8.17 9.18 0.88
N ILE A 57 -7.72 10.18 0.13
CA ILE A 57 -6.31 10.60 0.14
C ILE A 57 -5.88 11.15 1.50
N GLU A 58 -6.80 11.73 2.27
CA GLU A 58 -6.52 12.28 3.60
C GLU A 58 -6.12 11.16 4.56
N ASP A 59 -6.81 10.02 4.53
CA ASP A 59 -6.48 8.84 5.34
C ASP A 59 -5.06 8.35 5.06
N PHE A 60 -4.68 8.26 3.78
CA PHE A 60 -3.33 7.84 3.40
C PHE A 60 -2.27 8.84 3.86
N ILE A 61 -2.54 10.14 3.79
CA ILE A 61 -1.63 11.17 4.30
C ILE A 61 -1.47 11.03 5.82
N ILE A 62 -2.58 10.92 6.56
CA ILE A 62 -2.57 10.77 8.02
C ILE A 62 -1.83 9.48 8.44
N LEU A 63 -2.14 8.38 7.79
CA LEU A 63 -1.49 7.09 8.05
C LEU A 63 0.01 7.14 7.75
N GLY A 64 0.37 7.72 6.61
CA GLY A 64 1.75 7.91 6.20
C GLY A 64 2.52 8.73 7.24
N LEU A 65 2.01 9.87 7.64
CA LEU A 65 2.67 10.75 8.62
C LEU A 65 2.77 10.13 10.03
N LYS A 66 1.89 9.21 10.39
CA LYS A 66 1.95 8.44 11.63
C LYS A 66 2.96 7.28 11.56
N THR A 67 3.33 6.83 10.37
CA THR A 67 4.24 5.71 10.18
C THR A 67 5.68 6.13 10.51
N PRO A 68 6.38 5.40 11.38
CA PRO A 68 7.77 5.71 11.70
C PRO A 68 8.66 5.75 10.46
N GLY A 69 9.52 6.76 10.36
CA GLY A 69 10.45 6.92 9.24
C GLY A 69 9.86 7.58 7.98
N ILE A 70 8.57 7.90 7.95
CA ILE A 70 7.96 8.65 6.83
C ILE A 70 8.15 10.16 6.99
N ARG A 71 8.05 10.65 8.23
CA ARG A 71 8.30 12.08 8.50
C ARG A 71 9.78 12.39 8.39
N ILE A 72 10.13 13.31 7.51
CA ILE A 72 11.52 13.75 7.27
C ILE A 72 11.76 15.08 7.97
N GLN A 73 12.84 15.17 8.74
CA GLN A 73 13.29 16.43 9.32
C GLN A 73 14.10 17.17 8.25
N ARG A 74 13.69 18.41 7.96
CA ARG A 74 14.29 19.24 6.91
C ARG A 74 15.80 19.45 7.12
N GLU A 75 16.19 19.81 8.33
CA GLU A 75 17.58 20.06 8.68
C GLU A 75 18.45 18.83 8.50
N ASP A 76 18.03 17.68 9.01
CA ASP A 76 18.77 16.43 8.91
C ASP A 76 18.96 16.01 7.46
N PHE A 77 17.91 16.17 6.64
CA PHE A 77 17.96 15.87 5.23
C PHE A 77 18.94 16.79 4.48
N LEU A 78 18.82 18.11 4.66
CA LEU A 78 19.69 19.07 3.98
C LEU A 78 21.16 18.88 4.41
N ARG A 79 21.42 18.64 5.69
CA ARG A 79 22.78 18.32 6.17
C ARG A 79 23.31 17.05 5.50
N ALA A 80 22.55 15.97 5.51
CA ALA A 80 23.00 14.68 4.98
C ALA A 80 23.31 14.74 3.47
N GLU A 81 22.50 15.47 2.68
CA GLU A 81 22.71 15.55 1.24
C GLU A 81 23.80 16.54 0.86
N PHE A 82 23.82 17.73 1.45
CA PHE A 82 24.76 18.76 1.04
C PHE A 82 26.16 18.60 1.65
N MET A 83 26.35 17.92 2.79
CA MET A 83 27.66 17.70 3.39
C MET A 83 28.65 16.94 2.49
N LYS A 84 28.13 16.27 1.46
CA LYS A 84 28.95 15.52 0.49
C LYS A 84 29.71 16.46 -0.47
N LYS A 85 29.21 17.69 -0.70
CA LYS A 85 29.70 18.61 -1.74
C LYS A 85 29.98 20.01 -1.22
N PHE A 86 29.36 20.45 -0.15
CA PHE A 86 29.39 21.86 0.29
C PHE A 86 29.95 22.04 1.70
N PRO A 87 30.58 23.16 1.99
CA PRO A 87 31.09 23.49 3.32
C PRO A 87 29.93 23.78 4.28
N LYS A 88 30.22 23.61 5.58
CA LYS A 88 29.23 23.74 6.65
C LYS A 88 28.48 25.08 6.64
N ASP A 89 29.18 26.18 6.38
CA ASP A 89 28.59 27.53 6.35
C ASP A 89 27.51 27.69 5.26
N THR A 90 27.74 27.08 4.09
CA THR A 90 26.75 27.06 3.00
C THR A 90 25.52 26.23 3.39
N ILE A 91 25.75 25.10 4.06
CA ILE A 91 24.66 24.22 4.54
C ILE A 91 23.81 24.93 5.59
N GLU A 92 24.43 25.62 6.57
CA GLU A 92 23.69 26.37 7.58
C GLU A 92 22.85 27.51 6.95
N LYS A 93 23.39 28.18 5.93
CA LYS A 93 22.61 29.16 5.16
C LYS A 93 21.43 28.51 4.43
N ALA A 94 21.63 27.35 3.82
CA ALA A 94 20.56 26.61 3.14
C ALA A 94 19.45 26.17 4.11
N ILE A 95 19.82 25.79 5.34
CA ILE A 95 18.87 25.46 6.40
C ILE A 95 18.10 26.69 6.88
N ALA A 96 18.80 27.81 7.07
CA ALA A 96 18.20 29.06 7.53
C ALA A 96 17.32 29.75 6.48
N SER A 97 17.52 29.46 5.20
CA SER A 97 16.76 30.02 4.07
C SER A 97 16.27 28.90 3.13
N THR A 98 16.85 28.85 1.92
CA THR A 98 16.64 27.76 0.95
C THR A 98 17.98 27.41 0.29
N PRO A 99 18.13 26.18 -0.25
CA PRO A 99 19.33 25.81 -0.99
C PRO A 99 19.68 26.78 -2.11
N ALA A 100 18.72 27.20 -2.91
CA ALA A 100 18.91 28.16 -3.99
C ALA A 100 19.41 29.53 -3.48
N GLN A 101 18.90 30.02 -2.35
CA GLN A 101 19.32 31.31 -1.77
C GLN A 101 20.65 31.23 -1.04
N SER A 102 21.13 30.04 -0.70
CA SER A 102 22.44 29.83 -0.08
C SER A 102 23.62 29.86 -1.07
N GLY A 103 23.32 29.96 -2.36
CA GLY A 103 24.33 29.93 -3.45
C GLY A 103 24.65 28.51 -3.93
N ILE A 104 23.86 27.51 -3.59
CA ILE A 104 24.00 26.18 -4.15
C ILE A 104 23.52 26.19 -5.61
N PRO A 105 24.33 25.69 -6.57
CA PRO A 105 23.95 25.64 -7.98
C PRO A 105 22.67 24.82 -8.21
N ILE A 106 21.84 25.28 -9.13
CA ILE A 106 20.57 24.59 -9.44
C ILE A 106 20.80 23.17 -9.99
N GLU A 107 21.92 22.97 -10.67
CA GLU A 107 22.34 21.68 -11.21
C GLU A 107 22.56 20.65 -10.08
N ASP A 108 23.19 21.06 -8.98
CA ASP A 108 23.40 20.22 -7.80
C ASP A 108 22.10 19.93 -7.07
N ILE A 109 21.18 20.90 -6.98
CA ILE A 109 19.85 20.72 -6.41
C ILE A 109 19.06 19.70 -7.23
N ASN A 110 19.08 19.82 -8.57
CA ASN A 110 18.39 18.90 -9.48
C ASN A 110 18.99 17.48 -9.40
N GLU A 111 20.30 17.35 -9.32
CA GLU A 111 20.94 16.03 -9.15
C GLU A 111 20.48 15.35 -7.86
N ILE A 112 20.39 16.09 -6.75
CA ILE A 112 19.90 15.56 -5.47
C ILE A 112 18.41 15.20 -5.59
N ALA A 113 17.61 16.01 -6.26
CA ALA A 113 16.20 15.71 -6.49
C ALA A 113 16.00 14.39 -7.25
N ASP A 114 16.77 14.18 -8.32
CA ASP A 114 16.74 12.95 -9.11
C ASP A 114 17.18 11.73 -8.27
N GLN A 115 18.23 11.88 -7.47
CA GLN A 115 18.68 10.82 -6.56
C GLN A 115 17.62 10.47 -5.51
N VAL A 116 16.91 11.47 -4.96
CA VAL A 116 15.80 11.28 -4.02
C VAL A 116 14.67 10.48 -4.68
N ILE A 117 14.23 10.88 -5.87
CA ILE A 117 13.17 10.20 -6.61
C ILE A 117 13.57 8.74 -6.88
N GLN A 118 14.79 8.53 -7.36
CA GLN A 118 15.30 7.20 -7.68
C GLN A 118 15.38 6.30 -6.43
N TYR A 119 15.88 6.84 -5.32
CA TYR A 119 15.98 6.11 -4.05
C TYR A 119 14.61 5.67 -3.53
N GLU A 120 13.65 6.61 -3.39
CA GLU A 120 12.34 6.30 -2.87
C GLU A 120 11.57 5.34 -3.79
N ARG A 121 11.70 5.48 -5.11
CA ARG A 121 11.15 4.53 -6.08
C ARG A 121 11.73 3.12 -5.90
N ASN A 122 13.05 3.01 -5.72
CA ASN A 122 13.70 1.72 -5.52
C ASN A 122 13.28 1.06 -4.21
N CYS A 123 13.05 1.84 -3.14
CA CYS A 123 12.50 1.34 -1.88
C CYS A 123 11.11 0.73 -2.07
N VAL A 124 10.20 1.44 -2.77
CA VAL A 124 8.87 0.92 -3.10
C VAL A 124 8.96 -0.39 -3.88
N SER A 125 9.75 -0.41 -4.96
CA SER A 125 9.90 -1.59 -5.82
C SER A 125 10.51 -2.79 -5.08
N GLY A 126 11.51 -2.55 -4.22
CA GLY A 126 12.15 -3.60 -3.42
C GLY A 126 11.20 -4.23 -2.41
N ILE A 127 10.38 -3.44 -1.74
CA ILE A 127 9.40 -3.92 -0.75
C ILE A 127 8.28 -4.68 -1.45
N SER A 128 7.72 -4.15 -2.55
CA SER A 128 6.68 -4.83 -3.32
C SER A 128 7.16 -6.18 -3.87
N ALA A 129 8.43 -6.28 -4.30
CA ALA A 129 9.02 -7.54 -4.72
C ALA A 129 9.15 -8.54 -3.56
N ALA A 130 9.54 -8.10 -2.37
CA ALA A 130 9.67 -8.95 -1.19
C ALA A 130 8.32 -9.47 -0.66
N LEU A 131 7.28 -8.65 -0.74
CA LEU A 131 5.92 -9.00 -0.28
C LEU A 131 5.15 -9.85 -1.31
N GLY A 132 5.49 -9.78 -2.59
CA GLY A 132 4.86 -10.56 -3.65
C GLY A 132 5.24 -12.05 -3.69
N VAL A 133 6.25 -12.47 -2.93
CA VAL A 133 6.76 -13.85 -2.91
C VAL A 133 5.86 -14.87 -2.17
N PRO A 134 5.15 -14.56 -1.08
CA PRO A 134 4.24 -15.51 -0.46
C PRO A 134 2.92 -15.59 -1.24
N GLY A 135 2.65 -16.76 -1.85
CA GLY A 135 1.51 -17.02 -2.74
C GLY A 135 0.14 -16.59 -2.22
N GLY A 136 -0.72 -16.36 -3.19
CA GLY A 136 -2.13 -15.93 -3.27
C GLY A 136 -3.04 -15.73 -2.05
N PHE A 137 -2.91 -16.48 -0.97
CA PHE A 137 -3.76 -16.33 0.23
C PHE A 137 -3.32 -15.20 1.17
N SER A 138 -2.07 -14.80 1.13
CA SER A 138 -1.55 -13.67 1.92
C SER A 138 -1.86 -12.31 1.28
N MET A 139 -2.25 -12.28 0.00
CA MET A 139 -2.52 -11.06 -0.76
C MET A 139 -3.54 -10.14 -0.09
N VAL A 140 -4.62 -10.70 0.47
CA VAL A 140 -5.70 -9.88 1.06
C VAL A 140 -5.25 -9.17 2.34
N ALA A 141 -4.30 -9.74 3.07
CA ALA A 141 -3.75 -9.12 4.28
C ALA A 141 -2.59 -8.15 3.98
N THR A 142 -1.92 -8.30 2.82
CA THR A 142 -0.76 -7.47 2.44
C THR A 142 -1.15 -6.22 1.66
N ILE A 143 -2.26 -6.22 0.91
CA ILE A 143 -2.73 -5.08 0.11
C ILE A 143 -2.80 -3.78 0.92
N PRO A 144 -3.41 -3.71 2.14
CA PRO A 144 -3.44 -2.48 2.92
C PRO A 144 -2.04 -1.99 3.30
N THR A 145 -1.14 -2.90 3.65
CA THR A 145 0.24 -2.58 4.02
C THR A 145 1.02 -2.03 2.82
N ASP A 146 0.87 -2.63 1.64
CA ASP A 146 1.49 -2.20 0.39
C ASP A 146 1.03 -0.78 0.00
N ILE A 147 -0.27 -0.51 0.10
CA ILE A 147 -0.83 0.81 -0.20
C ILE A 147 -0.27 1.87 0.76
N VAL A 148 -0.29 1.60 2.07
CA VAL A 148 0.25 2.53 3.08
C VAL A 148 1.73 2.79 2.87
N GLN A 149 2.52 1.76 2.55
CA GLN A 149 3.93 1.92 2.24
C GLN A 149 4.15 2.74 0.98
N TYR A 150 3.43 2.45 -0.11
CA TYR A 150 3.53 3.20 -1.36
C TYR A 150 3.30 4.69 -1.14
N TYR A 151 2.18 5.06 -0.51
CA TYR A 151 1.88 6.46 -0.19
C TYR A 151 2.88 7.04 0.82
N GLY A 152 3.36 6.26 1.77
CA GLY A 152 4.40 6.67 2.72
C GLY A 152 5.69 7.09 2.01
N TYR A 153 6.21 6.29 1.08
CA TYR A 153 7.39 6.64 0.30
C TYR A 153 7.15 7.81 -0.65
N MET A 154 5.96 7.93 -1.23
CA MET A 154 5.59 9.13 -2.00
C MET A 154 5.62 10.40 -1.13
N LEU A 155 5.08 10.34 0.09
CA LEU A 155 5.13 11.45 1.05
C LEU A 155 6.56 11.80 1.46
N ARG A 156 7.44 10.80 1.64
CA ARG A 156 8.87 11.04 1.89
C ARG A 156 9.53 11.77 0.73
N ALA A 157 9.32 11.29 -0.50
CA ALA A 157 9.84 11.95 -1.70
C ALA A 157 9.35 13.39 -1.79
N ALA A 158 8.04 13.61 -1.64
CA ALA A 158 7.45 14.94 -1.68
C ALA A 158 8.05 15.89 -0.62
N GLN A 159 8.17 15.46 0.64
CA GLN A 159 8.81 16.25 1.70
C GLN A 159 10.26 16.64 1.34
N LYS A 160 11.06 15.68 0.88
CA LYS A 160 12.45 15.91 0.50
C LYS A 160 12.59 16.91 -0.66
N LEU A 161 11.74 16.75 -1.69
CA LEU A 161 11.70 17.66 -2.84
C LEU A 161 11.24 19.07 -2.45
N MET A 162 10.31 19.19 -1.51
CA MET A 162 9.89 20.50 -0.98
C MET A 162 10.96 21.21 -0.15
N TYR A 163 11.95 20.48 0.36
CA TYR A 163 13.04 21.03 1.16
C TYR A 163 14.21 21.53 0.31
N LEU A 164 14.31 21.06 -0.93
CA LEU A 164 15.30 21.50 -1.92
C LEU A 164 14.91 22.81 -2.58
#